data_4c9c6bf28b36746437f0fb24bcbe8fd9
#
_entry.id   4c9c6bf28b36746437f0fb24bcbe8fd9
#
_cell.length_a   1.000
_cell.length_b   1.000
_cell.length_c   1.000
_cell.angle_alpha   90.00
_cell.angle_beta   90.00
_cell.angle_gamma   90.00
#
_symmetry.space_group_name_H-M   'P 1'
#
loop_
_entity.id
_entity.type
_entity.pdbx_description
1 polymer ?
#
loop_
_entity_poly.entity_id
_entity_poly.type
_entity_poly.pdbx_seq_one_letter_code
_entity_poly.pdbx_strand_id
1 'polypeptide(L)'
;YTLRMKREIPHELTHLLLYQAVTPEGYEYVPEWLDEGLATANELLPTAEYASVLEDARRNGYLLPLEKLCVPFPPDPTTALLSYAQSGSVVQFIRREYGAVGIRNLLAAYRDGASCRAGVQEALKISFNQLEAAWRASLEPKNPWRAMMELAGVWLGLWLLSILIAVPMLGGR
;
A
#
# COMPACT_ATOMS: atom_id res chain seq x y z
N TYR A 1 -12.14 -28.79 4.06
CA TYR A 1 -11.28 -27.60 3.93
C TYR A 1 -11.81 -26.54 4.89
N THR A 2 -11.17 -26.38 6.04
CA THR A 2 -11.54 -25.36 7.02
C THR A 2 -11.12 -23.97 6.53
N LEU A 3 -11.85 -22.93 6.95
CA LEU A 3 -11.49 -21.52 6.66
C LEU A 3 -10.03 -21.21 7.06
N ARG A 4 -9.58 -21.82 8.16
CA ARG A 4 -8.20 -21.75 8.66
C ARG A 4 -7.18 -22.20 7.60
N MET A 5 -7.40 -23.33 6.92
CA MET A 5 -6.47 -23.81 5.87
C MET A 5 -6.36 -22.87 4.68
N LYS A 6 -7.45 -22.19 4.31
CA LYS A 6 -7.44 -21.23 3.20
C LYS A 6 -6.63 -19.95 3.51
N ARG A 7 -6.40 -19.68 4.78
CA ARG A 7 -5.57 -18.58 5.25
C ARG A 7 -4.13 -19.05 5.44
N GLU A 8 -3.92 -20.04 6.32
CA GLU A 8 -2.58 -20.46 6.75
C GLU A 8 -1.74 -21.10 5.63
N ILE A 9 -2.33 -21.95 4.77
CA ILE A 9 -1.52 -22.60 3.73
C ILE A 9 -0.94 -21.60 2.73
N PRO A 10 -1.69 -20.65 2.14
CA PRO A 10 -1.10 -19.66 1.25
C PRO A 10 -0.12 -18.72 1.97
N HIS A 11 -0.35 -18.42 3.24
CA HIS A 11 0.54 -17.63 4.08
C HIS A 11 1.91 -18.31 4.20
N GLU A 12 1.97 -19.53 4.72
CA GLU A 12 3.20 -20.30 4.91
C GLU A 12 3.89 -20.61 3.57
N LEU A 13 3.11 -20.92 2.54
CA LEU A 13 3.68 -21.15 1.20
C LEU A 13 4.35 -19.89 0.65
N THR A 14 3.87 -18.71 0.99
CA THR A 14 4.47 -17.45 0.57
C THR A 14 5.87 -17.28 1.15
N HIS A 15 6.10 -17.61 2.42
CA HIS A 15 7.43 -17.58 3.03
C HIS A 15 8.40 -18.52 2.32
N LEU A 16 7.97 -19.75 1.98
CA LEU A 16 8.79 -20.70 1.24
C LEU A 16 9.15 -20.19 -0.16
N LEU A 17 8.19 -19.60 -0.88
CA LEU A 17 8.45 -19.02 -2.20
C LEU A 17 9.36 -17.80 -2.13
N LEU A 18 9.20 -16.97 -1.12
CA LEU A 18 10.05 -15.81 -0.87
C LEU A 18 11.48 -16.24 -0.58
N TYR A 19 11.67 -17.20 0.32
CA TYR A 19 12.98 -17.77 0.64
C TYR A 19 13.71 -18.30 -0.62
N GLN A 20 12.98 -18.98 -1.51
CA GLN A 20 13.52 -19.45 -2.79
C GLN A 20 13.85 -18.29 -3.76
N ALA A 21 13.05 -17.23 -3.75
CA ALA A 21 13.21 -16.09 -4.66
C ALA A 21 14.42 -15.21 -4.32
N VAL A 22 14.76 -15.09 -3.03
CA VAL A 22 15.84 -14.19 -2.56
C VAL A 22 17.12 -14.91 -2.15
N THR A 23 17.18 -16.23 -2.22
CA THR A 23 18.24 -17.11 -1.70
C THR A 23 18.34 -17.12 -0.16
N PRO A 24 18.94 -18.17 0.44
CA PRO A 24 19.11 -18.23 1.90
C PRO A 24 19.84 -17.03 2.49
N GLU A 25 20.91 -16.58 1.84
CA GLU A 25 21.75 -15.48 2.29
C GLU A 25 21.02 -14.13 2.17
N GLY A 26 20.23 -13.94 1.10
CA GLY A 26 19.45 -12.72 0.86
C GLY A 26 18.23 -12.61 1.75
N TYR A 27 17.70 -13.74 2.26
CA TYR A 27 16.50 -13.72 3.11
C TYR A 27 16.69 -12.96 4.41
N GLU A 28 17.91 -12.94 4.97
CA GLU A 28 18.24 -12.19 6.19
C GLU A 28 18.07 -10.67 6.02
N TYR A 29 18.08 -10.16 4.80
CA TYR A 29 17.90 -8.74 4.51
C TYR A 29 16.45 -8.38 4.18
N VAL A 30 15.57 -9.37 3.98
CA VAL A 30 14.15 -9.09 3.73
C VAL A 30 13.52 -8.50 4.99
N PRO A 31 12.98 -7.27 4.94
CA PRO A 31 12.37 -6.69 6.13
C PRO A 31 11.04 -7.38 6.45
N GLU A 32 10.74 -7.47 7.74
CA GLU A 32 9.56 -8.17 8.25
C GLU A 32 8.25 -7.69 7.58
N TRP A 33 8.12 -6.37 7.35
CA TRP A 33 6.92 -5.85 6.69
C TRP A 33 6.72 -6.40 5.27
N LEU A 34 7.79 -6.74 4.56
CA LEU A 34 7.67 -7.29 3.21
C LEU A 34 7.40 -8.79 3.26
N ASP A 35 8.08 -9.52 4.14
CA ASP A 35 7.88 -10.96 4.32
C ASP A 35 6.45 -11.26 4.77
N GLU A 36 6.07 -10.77 5.93
CA GLU A 36 4.73 -10.95 6.49
C GLU A 36 3.64 -10.26 5.68
N GLY A 37 3.99 -9.12 5.08
CA GLY A 37 3.07 -8.39 4.20
C GLY A 37 2.73 -9.16 2.93
N LEU A 38 3.69 -9.84 2.32
CA LEU A 38 3.45 -10.71 1.16
C LEU A 38 2.62 -11.93 1.56
N ALA A 39 2.94 -12.56 2.70
CA ALA A 39 2.21 -13.70 3.23
C ALA A 39 0.74 -13.34 3.52
N THR A 40 0.51 -12.25 4.26
CA THR A 40 -0.83 -11.72 4.57
C THR A 40 -1.61 -11.33 3.31
N ALA A 41 -0.96 -10.67 2.33
CA ALA A 41 -1.62 -10.26 1.09
C ALA A 41 -1.98 -11.42 0.15
N ASN A 42 -1.42 -12.60 0.38
CA ASN A 42 -1.69 -13.82 -0.40
C ASN A 42 -2.68 -14.77 0.30
N GLU A 43 -3.13 -14.47 1.50
CA GLU A 43 -4.20 -15.22 2.15
C GLU A 43 -5.46 -15.22 1.27
N LEU A 44 -6.05 -16.40 0.99
CA LEU A 44 -7.27 -16.49 0.17
C LEU A 44 -8.49 -15.95 0.91
N LEU A 45 -8.45 -15.93 2.23
CA LEU A 45 -9.47 -15.34 3.10
C LEU A 45 -8.77 -14.46 4.14
N PRO A 46 -8.53 -13.19 3.81
CA PRO A 46 -7.93 -12.26 4.77
C PRO A 46 -8.79 -12.18 6.03
N THR A 47 -8.13 -12.07 7.17
CA THR A 47 -8.80 -11.90 8.46
C THR A 47 -9.63 -10.61 8.43
N ALA A 48 -10.94 -10.70 8.70
CA ALA A 48 -11.82 -9.52 8.75
C ALA A 48 -11.33 -8.49 9.79
N GLU A 49 -10.64 -8.97 10.81
CA GLU A 49 -10.01 -8.16 11.86
C GLU A 49 -8.90 -7.23 11.31
N TYR A 50 -8.17 -7.63 10.26
CA TYR A 50 -7.13 -6.77 9.66
C TYR A 50 -7.69 -5.44 9.15
N ALA A 51 -8.81 -5.47 8.45
CA ALA A 51 -9.44 -4.26 7.96
C ALA A 51 -9.93 -3.36 9.11
N SER A 52 -10.50 -3.97 10.16
CA SER A 52 -11.03 -3.22 11.30
C SER A 52 -9.93 -2.60 12.15
N VAL A 53 -8.85 -3.35 12.46
CA VAL A 53 -7.73 -2.82 13.26
C VAL A 53 -6.95 -1.74 12.52
N LEU A 54 -6.79 -1.88 11.20
CA LEU A 54 -6.13 -0.88 10.37
C LEU A 54 -6.93 0.42 10.31
N GLU A 55 -8.25 0.32 10.11
CA GLU A 55 -9.14 1.48 10.07
C GLU A 55 -9.23 2.19 11.42
N ASP A 56 -9.26 1.42 12.52
CA ASP A 56 -9.26 1.98 13.86
C ASP A 56 -7.93 2.70 14.15
N ALA A 57 -6.79 2.09 13.80
CA ALA A 57 -5.47 2.71 13.94
C ALA A 57 -5.32 3.99 13.11
N ARG A 58 -5.86 3.99 11.88
CA ARG A 58 -5.90 5.17 11.03
C ARG A 58 -6.71 6.30 11.66
N ARG A 59 -7.95 6.02 12.11
CA ARG A 59 -8.86 7.02 12.69
C ARG A 59 -8.32 7.64 13.96
N ASN A 60 -7.68 6.83 14.79
CA ASN A 60 -7.21 7.25 16.11
C ASN A 60 -5.72 7.66 16.12
N GLY A 61 -5.06 7.63 14.96
CA GLY A 61 -3.70 8.16 14.80
C GLY A 61 -2.60 7.30 15.43
N TYR A 62 -2.82 5.98 15.65
CA TYR A 62 -1.82 5.09 16.22
C TYR A 62 -1.24 4.08 15.22
N LEU A 63 -1.33 4.36 13.90
CA LEU A 63 -0.58 3.59 12.91
C LEU A 63 0.91 3.58 13.26
N LEU A 64 1.51 2.40 13.26
CA LEU A 64 2.93 2.24 13.52
C LEU A 64 3.75 2.92 12.42
N PRO A 65 4.88 3.58 12.75
CA PRO A 65 5.85 3.99 11.74
C PRO A 65 6.34 2.77 10.96
N LEU A 66 6.43 2.88 9.64
CA LEU A 66 6.84 1.76 8.77
C LEU A 66 8.23 1.21 9.16
N GLU A 67 9.09 2.05 9.71
CA GLU A 67 10.41 1.65 10.23
C GLU A 67 10.33 0.63 11.37
N LYS A 68 9.27 0.68 12.18
CA LYS A 68 9.05 -0.31 13.25
C LYS A 68 8.67 -1.68 12.71
N LEU A 69 8.23 -1.74 11.47
CA LEU A 69 7.89 -2.99 10.78
C LEU A 69 9.07 -3.57 9.98
N CYS A 70 10.25 -2.94 10.04
CA CYS A 70 11.47 -3.50 9.42
C CYS A 70 12.07 -4.68 10.20
N VAL A 71 11.71 -4.82 11.47
CA VAL A 71 12.23 -5.81 12.41
C VAL A 71 11.11 -6.73 12.89
N PRO A 72 11.43 -7.90 13.51
CA PRO A 72 10.41 -8.83 14.00
C PRO A 72 9.32 -8.17 14.84
N PHE A 73 8.08 -8.57 14.59
CA PHE A 73 6.93 -7.94 15.23
C PHE A 73 6.89 -8.23 16.73
N PRO A 74 6.38 -7.29 17.55
CA PRO A 74 6.25 -7.48 18.97
C PRO A 74 5.37 -8.70 19.30
N PRO A 75 5.65 -9.41 20.41
CA PRO A 75 4.86 -10.58 20.82
C PRO A 75 3.47 -10.20 21.39
N ASP A 76 3.22 -8.94 21.64
CA ASP A 76 1.90 -8.46 22.08
C ASP A 76 0.87 -8.66 21.00
N PRO A 77 -0.24 -9.41 21.26
CA PRO A 77 -1.20 -9.80 20.23
C PRO A 77 -1.84 -8.61 19.49
N THR A 78 -2.08 -7.51 20.19
CA THR A 78 -2.74 -6.34 19.60
C THR A 78 -1.81 -5.63 18.63
N THR A 79 -0.56 -5.38 19.04
CA THR A 79 0.44 -4.76 18.19
C THR A 79 0.86 -5.68 17.03
N ALA A 80 0.97 -7.00 17.29
CA ALA A 80 1.24 -7.97 16.23
C ALA A 80 0.14 -7.96 15.17
N LEU A 81 -1.13 -8.01 15.57
CA LEU A 81 -2.28 -7.97 14.65
C LEU A 81 -2.25 -6.70 13.78
N LEU A 82 -1.96 -5.54 14.38
CA LEU A 82 -1.81 -4.29 13.64
C LEU A 82 -0.61 -4.33 12.69
N SER A 83 0.52 -4.92 13.10
CA SER A 83 1.71 -5.07 12.27
C SER A 83 1.44 -5.90 11.02
N TYR A 84 0.76 -7.04 11.16
CA TYR A 84 0.31 -7.87 10.02
C TYR A 84 -0.63 -7.09 9.10
N ALA A 85 -1.65 -6.43 9.66
CA ALA A 85 -2.62 -5.65 8.91
C ALA A 85 -1.96 -4.51 8.11
N GLN A 86 -1.05 -3.77 8.75
CA GLN A 86 -0.30 -2.70 8.10
C GLN A 86 0.60 -3.23 6.99
N SER A 87 1.37 -4.28 7.26
CA SER A 87 2.31 -4.89 6.30
C SER A 87 1.59 -5.41 5.06
N GLY A 88 0.49 -6.14 5.22
CA GLY A 88 -0.36 -6.57 4.11
C GLY A 88 -0.91 -5.39 3.31
N SER A 89 -1.34 -4.32 3.98
CA SER A 89 -1.84 -3.10 3.35
C SER A 89 -0.75 -2.36 2.57
N VAL A 90 0.49 -2.27 3.10
CA VAL A 90 1.64 -1.67 2.39
C VAL A 90 1.98 -2.47 1.13
N VAL A 91 2.01 -3.80 1.22
CA VAL A 91 2.27 -4.66 0.05
C VAL A 91 1.17 -4.50 -1.01
N GLN A 92 -0.11 -4.46 -0.60
CA GLN A 92 -1.21 -4.20 -1.53
C GLN A 92 -1.11 -2.81 -2.19
N PHE A 93 -0.70 -1.79 -1.42
CA PHE A 93 -0.43 -0.46 -1.97
C PHE A 93 0.68 -0.51 -3.03
N ILE A 94 1.82 -1.16 -2.73
CA ILE A 94 2.93 -1.29 -3.68
C ILE A 94 2.49 -2.06 -4.94
N ARG A 95 1.73 -3.15 -4.79
CA ARG A 95 1.18 -3.90 -5.94
C ARG A 95 0.29 -3.03 -6.82
N ARG A 96 -0.50 -2.14 -6.24
CA ARG A 96 -1.41 -1.25 -6.98
C ARG A 96 -0.65 -0.14 -7.70
N GLU A 97 0.32 0.50 -7.05
CA GLU A 97 1.01 1.68 -7.59
C GLU A 97 2.20 1.31 -8.49
N TYR A 98 2.94 0.24 -8.14
CA TYR A 98 4.17 -0.17 -8.83
C TYR A 98 4.05 -1.52 -9.54
N GLY A 99 2.91 -2.20 -9.41
CA GLY A 99 2.65 -3.50 -10.03
C GLY A 99 3.55 -4.62 -9.49
N ALA A 100 3.52 -5.75 -10.20
CA ALA A 100 4.39 -6.89 -9.89
C ALA A 100 5.89 -6.58 -10.10
N VAL A 101 6.19 -5.58 -10.92
CA VAL A 101 7.58 -5.13 -11.16
C VAL A 101 8.16 -4.52 -9.89
N GLY A 102 7.39 -3.67 -9.18
CA GLY A 102 7.83 -3.08 -7.92
C GLY A 102 8.18 -4.14 -6.87
N ILE A 103 7.34 -5.17 -6.73
CA ILE A 103 7.63 -6.29 -5.81
C ILE A 103 8.91 -7.03 -6.22
N ARG A 104 9.06 -7.38 -7.51
CA ARG A 104 10.28 -8.05 -7.98
C ARG A 104 11.54 -7.24 -7.73
N ASN A 105 11.49 -5.94 -7.95
CA ASN A 105 12.62 -5.06 -7.71
C ASN A 105 12.98 -4.98 -6.22
N LEU A 106 11.99 -4.96 -5.31
CA LEU A 106 12.21 -5.03 -3.87
C LEU A 106 12.92 -6.32 -3.49
N LEU A 107 12.42 -7.48 -3.99
CA LEU A 107 13.03 -8.77 -3.72
C LEU A 107 14.48 -8.82 -4.25
N ALA A 108 14.76 -8.26 -5.42
CA ALA A 108 16.11 -8.18 -5.97
C ALA A 108 17.03 -7.33 -5.08
N ALA A 109 16.59 -6.14 -4.66
CA ALA A 109 17.39 -5.27 -3.81
C ALA A 109 17.73 -5.93 -2.46
N TYR A 110 16.75 -6.59 -1.82
CA TYR A 110 17.01 -7.29 -0.55
C TYR A 110 17.84 -8.55 -0.72
N ARG A 111 17.64 -9.32 -1.77
CA ARG A 111 18.52 -10.44 -2.12
C ARG A 111 19.97 -9.98 -2.24
N ASP A 112 20.21 -8.80 -2.77
CA ASP A 112 21.53 -8.23 -2.98
C ASP A 112 22.06 -7.49 -1.73
N GLY A 113 21.40 -7.63 -0.57
CA GLY A 113 21.87 -7.17 0.74
C GLY A 113 21.48 -5.74 1.11
N ALA A 114 20.51 -5.13 0.43
CA ALA A 114 20.07 -3.80 0.79
C ALA A 114 19.41 -3.77 2.19
N SER A 115 19.66 -2.71 2.95
CA SER A 115 18.92 -2.49 4.21
C SER A 115 17.43 -2.16 3.94
N CYS A 116 16.58 -2.29 4.96
CA CYS A 116 15.14 -2.03 4.85
C CYS A 116 14.82 -0.71 4.13
N ARG A 117 15.52 0.37 4.43
CA ARG A 117 15.31 1.70 3.82
C ARG A 117 15.92 1.78 2.42
N ALA A 118 17.12 1.25 2.25
CA ALA A 118 17.83 1.30 0.98
C ALA A 118 17.12 0.50 -0.11
N GLY A 119 16.61 -0.69 0.23
CA GLY A 119 15.89 -1.53 -0.72
C GLY A 119 14.66 -0.84 -1.32
N VAL A 120 13.92 -0.06 -0.55
CA VAL A 120 12.80 0.76 -1.07
C VAL A 120 13.31 1.80 -2.07
N GLN A 121 14.38 2.52 -1.72
CA GLN A 121 14.93 3.55 -2.60
C GLN A 121 15.51 2.97 -3.90
N GLU A 122 16.17 1.84 -3.81
CA GLU A 122 16.73 1.14 -4.97
C GLU A 122 15.65 0.55 -5.88
N ALA A 123 14.62 -0.06 -5.29
CA ALA A 123 13.58 -0.75 -6.03
C ALA A 123 12.52 0.18 -6.63
N LEU A 124 12.03 1.14 -5.84
CA LEU A 124 10.86 1.97 -6.18
C LEU A 124 11.27 3.40 -6.59
N LYS A 125 12.55 3.76 -6.48
CA LYS A 125 13.09 5.10 -6.81
C LYS A 125 12.47 6.24 -6.00
N ILE A 126 11.96 5.93 -4.81
CA ILE A 126 11.45 6.88 -3.82
C ILE A 126 12.09 6.62 -2.47
N SER A 127 12.13 7.62 -1.60
CA SER A 127 12.61 7.41 -0.23
C SER A 127 11.60 6.58 0.58
N PHE A 128 12.10 5.92 1.62
CA PHE A 128 11.27 5.15 2.55
C PHE A 128 10.16 6.00 3.20
N ASN A 129 10.48 7.25 3.55
CA ASN A 129 9.49 8.18 4.12
C ASN A 129 8.43 8.60 3.08
N GLN A 130 8.80 8.70 1.80
CA GLN A 130 7.83 8.95 0.73
C GLN A 130 6.90 7.76 0.52
N LEU A 131 7.42 6.52 0.61
CA LEU A 131 6.58 5.32 0.57
C LEU A 131 5.56 5.35 1.70
N GLU A 132 6.02 5.57 2.94
CA GLU A 132 5.13 5.63 4.11
C GLU A 132 4.07 6.72 3.97
N ALA A 133 4.47 7.94 3.57
CA ALA A 133 3.55 9.06 3.39
C ALA A 133 2.50 8.77 2.31
N ALA A 134 2.91 8.21 1.16
CA ALA A 134 2.01 7.86 0.08
C ALA A 134 1.04 6.73 0.47
N TRP A 135 1.54 5.70 1.16
CA TRP A 135 0.70 4.64 1.70
C TRP A 135 -0.33 5.18 2.69
N ARG A 136 0.08 5.98 3.70
CA ARG A 136 -0.84 6.59 4.67
C ARG A 136 -1.90 7.44 3.96
N ALA A 137 -1.51 8.25 2.99
CA ALA A 137 -2.46 9.04 2.19
C ALA A 137 -3.46 8.18 1.41
N SER A 138 -3.04 6.97 0.99
CA SER A 138 -3.92 6.03 0.28
C SER A 138 -5.00 5.40 1.17
N LEU A 139 -4.82 5.43 2.49
CA LEU A 139 -5.79 4.94 3.47
C LEU A 139 -6.91 5.95 3.73
N GLU A 140 -6.70 7.22 3.36
CA GLU A 140 -7.73 8.24 3.55
C GLU A 140 -8.95 7.97 2.66
N PRO A 141 -10.17 8.11 3.20
CA PRO A 141 -11.37 7.96 2.39
C PRO A 141 -11.34 8.95 1.24
N LYS A 142 -11.55 8.44 0.02
CA LYS A 142 -11.71 9.33 -1.13
C LYS A 142 -12.93 10.22 -0.90
N ASN A 143 -12.69 11.51 -0.72
CA ASN A 143 -13.77 12.46 -0.54
C ASN A 143 -14.54 12.63 -1.86
N PRO A 144 -15.79 12.12 -1.97
CA PRO A 144 -16.55 12.20 -3.22
C PRO A 144 -16.86 13.65 -3.64
N TRP A 145 -16.90 14.58 -2.68
CA TRP A 145 -17.12 16.00 -2.96
C TRP A 145 -15.97 16.66 -3.69
N ARG A 146 -14.71 16.19 -3.51
CA ARG A 146 -13.57 16.71 -4.29
C ARG A 146 -13.71 16.35 -5.77
N ALA A 147 -14.05 15.11 -6.07
CA ALA A 147 -14.30 14.68 -7.44
C ALA A 147 -15.48 15.43 -8.08
N MET A 148 -16.54 15.66 -7.32
CA MET A 148 -17.68 16.47 -7.78
C MET A 148 -17.30 17.95 -8.00
N MET A 149 -16.47 18.54 -7.14
CA MET A 149 -16.02 19.93 -7.31
C MET A 149 -15.11 20.10 -8.52
N GLU A 150 -14.21 19.13 -8.79
CA GLU A 150 -13.37 19.13 -9.99
C GLU A 150 -14.23 19.04 -11.27
N LEU A 151 -15.23 18.16 -11.28
CA LEU A 151 -16.21 18.06 -12.39
C LEU A 151 -17.04 19.34 -12.53
N ALA A 152 -17.51 19.90 -11.44
CA ALA A 152 -18.30 21.16 -11.45
C ALA A 152 -17.47 22.34 -11.98
N GLY A 153 -16.17 22.40 -11.66
CA GLY A 153 -15.24 23.40 -12.21
C GLY A 153 -15.10 23.31 -13.71
N VAL A 154 -15.01 22.08 -14.27
CA VAL A 154 -14.98 21.86 -15.73
C VAL A 154 -16.29 22.32 -16.39
N TRP A 155 -17.43 21.97 -15.83
CA TRP A 155 -18.75 22.38 -16.36
C TRP A 155 -18.96 23.88 -16.30
N LEU A 156 -18.55 24.53 -15.21
CA LEU A 156 -18.58 26.00 -15.09
C LEU A 156 -17.67 26.66 -16.13
N GLY A 157 -16.48 26.13 -16.37
CA GLY A 157 -15.58 26.63 -17.41
C GLY A 157 -16.17 26.53 -18.82
N LEU A 158 -16.78 25.39 -19.15
CA LEU A 158 -17.47 25.20 -20.44
C LEU A 158 -18.68 26.11 -20.57
N TRP A 159 -19.45 26.34 -19.51
CA TRP A 159 -20.61 27.23 -19.50
C TRP A 159 -20.19 28.69 -19.73
N LEU A 160 -19.13 29.18 -19.03
CA LEU A 160 -18.58 30.50 -19.23
C LEU A 160 -18.04 30.69 -20.66
N LEU A 161 -17.37 29.68 -21.20
CA LEU A 161 -16.86 29.70 -22.58
C LEU A 161 -18.01 29.81 -23.60
N SER A 162 -19.12 29.10 -23.37
CA SER A 162 -20.30 29.16 -24.23
C SER A 162 -20.95 30.53 -24.23
N ILE A 163 -20.99 31.20 -23.08
CA ILE A 163 -21.50 32.59 -22.99
C ILE A 163 -20.59 33.55 -23.74
N LEU A 164 -19.26 33.41 -23.61
CA LEU A 164 -18.28 34.27 -24.26
C LEU A 164 -18.35 34.18 -25.80
N ILE A 165 -18.72 33.01 -26.33
CA ILE A 165 -18.93 32.79 -27.76
C ILE A 165 -20.30 33.30 -28.21
N ALA A 166 -21.34 33.16 -27.40
CA ALA A 166 -22.72 33.52 -27.76
C ALA A 166 -22.96 35.04 -27.74
N VAL A 167 -22.34 35.79 -26.80
CA VAL A 167 -22.54 37.24 -26.64
C VAL A 167 -22.19 38.06 -27.89
N PRO A 168 -21.03 37.84 -28.58
CA PRO A 168 -20.71 38.58 -29.79
C PRO A 168 -21.61 38.24 -30.97
N MET A 169 -22.23 37.05 -31.02
CA MET A 169 -23.15 36.68 -32.10
C MET A 169 -24.50 37.34 -31.99
N LEU A 170 -24.92 37.80 -30.80
CA LEU A 170 -26.18 38.48 -30.55
C LEU A 170 -26.09 40.01 -30.64
N GLY A 171 -24.87 40.57 -30.62
CA GLY A 171 -24.60 42.02 -30.69
C GLY A 171 -24.35 42.58 -32.08
N GLY A 172 -24.36 41.77 -33.13
CA GLY A 172 -24.14 42.14 -34.55
C GLY A 172 -25.43 42.41 -35.31
N ARG A 173 -26.14 43.50 -34.96
CA ARG A 173 -27.17 44.13 -35.82
C ARG A 173 -26.99 45.63 -35.83
#